data_0c9c9a69149e812aa69a93f3f6d3f49b
#
_entry.id   0c9c9a69149e812aa69a93f3f6d3f49b
#
_cell.length_a   1.000
_cell.length_b   1.000
_cell.length_c   1.000
_cell.angle_alpha   90.00
_cell.angle_beta   90.00
_cell.angle_gamma   90.00
#
_symmetry.space_group_name_H-M   'P 1'
#
loop_
_entity.id
_entity.type
_entity.pdbx_description
1 polymer ?
#
loop_
_entity_poly.entity_id
_entity_poly.type
_entity_poly.pdbx_seq_one_letter_code
_entity_poly.pdbx_strand_id
1 'polypeptide(L)'
;WISGNAATFEWDDGRPLDLDAEGWVRSLLPNQIARTLMLVDDTTLEVGSGRWVVRYEGSGTLQYVHGATVISQSPGRDLIEVHPMAGGGIFMNLVATDPEAPLRRIRVLREEHADLASPPRFAPAFLERVAPYRVVRYMEWARTNDTDLASWADRPTPSDARWSGRAGVPLEVMIDLADETCAEPWFCVPHLADEAFISEMATLIHERLAPGRRVWVEHSNEVWNGIFPQAAHAQAEGLAQNLSDDPWQAAWRWHSRRSVRIFEIFAEVFGDERPLVRTMGGFVTVPWGNEQALAFEDAHLVTDALAIAPYFGGEWGGDERLEETRAMDAAELLAAIRAESLPWAIEMSGQNRTLAQGFGVELVAYEGGHHLAAPQLPASDPVHDLFHEVVRHPEMGEIYGDFLAAWDDLGGGTFVNFTFCGRFSHFGAWSVLEWITQPTTPREAALLAHAGGETVSPCGVPCPADLDGNGIGAGAYLGQMLIAWGPVVDGAIAADLDGDGVVGGADLGQLLLAWGVCPR
;
A
#
# COMPACT_ATOMS: atom_id res chain seq x y z
N TRP A 1 12.82 6.80 0.97
CA TRP A 1 12.71 7.83 -0.06
C TRP A 1 11.34 7.75 -0.70
N ILE A 2 10.42 8.54 -0.28
CA ILE A 2 9.16 8.64 -0.99
C ILE A 2 9.08 10.07 -1.50
N SER A 3 9.34 10.27 -2.78
CA SER A 3 8.80 11.41 -3.47
C SER A 3 7.46 11.00 -4.03
N GLY A 4 6.41 11.68 -3.67
CA GLY A 4 5.05 11.36 -4.10
C GLY A 4 4.74 11.58 -5.57
N ASN A 5 5.72 11.97 -6.41
CA ASN A 5 5.56 12.10 -7.84
C ASN A 5 6.92 11.95 -8.54
N ALA A 6 7.16 10.76 -9.06
CA ALA A 6 8.43 10.39 -9.68
C ALA A 6 8.85 11.29 -10.85
N ALA A 7 7.91 11.91 -11.54
CA ALA A 7 8.20 12.71 -12.73
C ALA A 7 8.84 14.08 -12.41
N THR A 8 8.69 14.56 -11.16
CA THR A 8 9.10 15.94 -10.78
C THR A 8 10.33 15.98 -9.88
N PHE A 9 10.77 14.86 -9.31
CA PHE A 9 11.74 14.82 -8.21
C PHE A 9 12.90 13.85 -8.42
N GLU A 10 13.25 13.63 -9.68
CA GLU A 10 14.44 12.87 -10.03
C GLU A 10 15.72 13.65 -9.70
N TRP A 11 16.84 12.91 -9.61
CA TRP A 11 18.18 13.49 -9.64
C TRP A 11 18.37 14.16 -11.00
N ASP A 12 17.91 15.39 -11.17
CA ASP A 12 17.93 16.04 -12.48
C ASP A 12 18.11 17.55 -12.32
N ASP A 13 19.11 18.09 -13.01
CA ASP A 13 19.31 19.51 -13.22
C ASP A 13 19.03 19.94 -14.68
N GLY A 14 18.32 19.09 -15.44
CA GLY A 14 18.04 19.27 -16.86
C GLY A 14 19.17 18.83 -17.79
N ARG A 15 20.26 18.23 -17.27
CA ARG A 15 21.36 17.63 -18.03
C ARG A 15 21.52 16.16 -17.65
N PRO A 16 21.94 15.27 -18.59
CA PRO A 16 22.15 13.88 -18.26
C PRO A 16 23.11 13.70 -17.08
N LEU A 17 22.70 12.88 -16.11
CA LEU A 17 23.52 12.50 -14.97
C LEU A 17 24.32 11.22 -15.28
N ASP A 18 25.54 11.16 -14.81
CA ASP A 18 26.34 9.94 -14.81
C ASP A 18 25.97 9.10 -13.61
N LEU A 19 25.17 8.04 -13.83
CA LEU A 19 24.63 7.15 -12.79
C LEU A 19 25.36 5.79 -12.83
N ASP A 20 25.49 5.16 -11.67
CA ASP A 20 25.87 3.75 -11.59
C ASP A 20 24.66 2.82 -11.86
N ALA A 21 24.89 1.51 -11.80
CA ALA A 21 23.87 0.50 -12.08
C ALA A 21 22.71 0.54 -11.05
N GLU A 22 22.93 1.05 -9.84
CA GLU A 22 21.93 1.21 -8.78
C GLU A 22 21.26 2.60 -8.84
N GLY A 23 21.61 3.44 -9.83
CA GLY A 23 21.05 4.77 -10.00
C GLY A 23 21.65 5.86 -9.10
N TRP A 24 22.77 5.59 -8.42
CA TRP A 24 23.52 6.61 -7.66
C TRP A 24 24.36 7.47 -8.58
N VAL A 25 24.48 8.76 -8.24
CA VAL A 25 25.26 9.73 -9.04
C VAL A 25 26.75 9.45 -8.87
N ARG A 26 27.40 8.94 -9.93
CA ARG A 26 28.81 8.59 -9.95
C ARG A 26 29.72 9.80 -10.12
N SER A 27 29.34 10.72 -11.01
CA SER A 27 30.10 11.94 -11.24
C SER A 27 29.20 13.10 -11.64
N LEU A 28 29.70 14.33 -11.49
CA LEU A 28 29.01 15.55 -11.90
C LEU A 28 29.86 16.32 -12.91
N LEU A 29 29.22 16.90 -13.90
CA LEU A 29 29.84 17.87 -14.80
C LEU A 29 30.15 19.19 -14.04
N PRO A 30 31.03 20.05 -14.54
CA PRO A 30 31.27 21.36 -13.96
C PRO A 30 29.95 22.15 -13.79
N ASN A 31 29.70 22.65 -12.58
CA ASN A 31 28.48 23.34 -12.17
C ASN A 31 27.17 22.53 -12.33
N GLN A 32 27.26 21.22 -12.42
CA GLN A 32 26.09 20.34 -12.35
C GLN A 32 25.71 20.08 -10.89
N ILE A 33 24.41 20.00 -10.62
CA ILE A 33 23.84 19.63 -9.33
C ILE A 33 22.81 18.53 -9.59
N ALA A 34 22.93 17.42 -8.87
CA ALA A 34 21.86 16.44 -8.82
C ALA A 34 20.93 16.75 -7.62
N ARG A 35 19.63 16.69 -7.83
CA ARG A 35 18.64 17.11 -6.83
C ARG A 35 17.56 16.08 -6.64
N THR A 36 17.18 15.86 -5.38
CA THR A 36 15.98 15.09 -5.04
C THR A 36 15.17 15.82 -3.98
N LEU A 37 13.85 15.56 -3.96
CA LEU A 37 12.95 16.04 -2.93
C LEU A 37 12.83 14.96 -1.85
N MET A 38 12.86 15.36 -0.58
CA MET A 38 12.66 14.47 0.56
C MET A 38 11.74 15.11 1.60
N LEU A 39 11.17 14.30 2.49
CA LEU A 39 10.33 14.73 3.59
C LEU A 39 9.18 15.63 3.12
N VAL A 40 8.48 15.17 2.07
CA VAL A 40 7.32 15.86 1.51
C VAL A 40 6.12 15.62 2.41
N ASP A 41 5.72 16.65 3.15
CA ASP A 41 4.46 16.66 3.87
C ASP A 41 3.87 18.05 3.78
N ASP A 42 2.65 18.16 3.24
CA ASP A 42 2.00 19.45 3.02
C ASP A 42 1.01 19.82 4.10
N THR A 43 0.52 18.84 4.86
CA THR A 43 -0.70 19.04 5.63
C THR A 43 -0.45 19.21 7.10
N THR A 44 0.59 18.54 7.61
CA THR A 44 1.01 18.67 8.99
C THR A 44 2.51 18.86 9.04
N LEU A 45 2.95 20.07 9.19
CA LEU A 45 4.36 20.43 9.35
C LEU A 45 5.06 19.66 10.50
N GLU A 46 4.30 18.88 11.27
CA GLU A 46 4.75 18.13 12.43
C GLU A 46 5.51 16.84 12.09
N VAL A 47 5.03 16.07 11.08
CA VAL A 47 5.63 14.75 10.77
C VAL A 47 7.05 14.89 10.24
N GLY A 48 7.32 15.90 9.42
CA GLY A 48 8.65 16.18 8.88
C GLY A 48 9.56 17.00 9.81
N SER A 49 9.00 17.67 10.83
CA SER A 49 9.73 18.60 11.72
C SER A 49 10.74 17.90 12.61
N GLY A 50 11.74 18.64 13.07
CA GLY A 50 12.73 18.20 14.04
C GLY A 50 14.04 17.73 13.43
N ARG A 51 14.79 16.93 14.17
CA ARG A 51 16.15 16.55 13.78
C ARG A 51 16.20 15.27 13.01
N TRP A 52 16.97 15.30 11.93
CA TRP A 52 17.20 14.19 11.02
C TRP A 52 18.69 13.99 10.77
N VAL A 53 19.09 12.74 10.68
CA VAL A 53 20.45 12.36 10.30
C VAL A 53 20.42 11.82 8.88
N VAL A 54 21.26 12.39 8.02
CA VAL A 54 21.51 11.87 6.68
C VAL A 54 22.81 11.09 6.73
N ARG A 55 22.72 9.76 6.56
CA ARG A 55 23.87 8.86 6.48
C ARG A 55 24.14 8.52 5.05
N TYR A 56 25.40 8.38 4.69
CA TYR A 56 25.85 8.01 3.35
C TYR A 56 27.24 7.38 3.37
N GLU A 57 27.55 6.63 2.32
CA GLU A 57 28.88 6.12 2.03
C GLU A 57 29.52 6.96 0.93
N GLY A 58 30.85 6.90 0.82
CA GLY A 58 31.60 7.65 -0.19
C GLY A 58 32.01 9.06 0.23
N SER A 59 32.47 9.84 -0.74
CA SER A 59 33.03 11.18 -0.56
C SER A 59 32.34 12.19 -1.44
N GLY A 60 31.88 13.31 -0.86
CA GLY A 60 31.19 14.35 -1.59
C GLY A 60 30.54 15.37 -0.66
N THR A 61 29.63 16.18 -1.21
CA THR A 61 28.95 17.25 -0.48
C THR A 61 27.46 17.27 -0.78
N LEU A 62 26.66 17.18 0.27
CA LEU A 62 25.23 17.39 0.24
C LEU A 62 24.89 18.79 0.75
N GLN A 63 23.87 19.41 0.15
CA GLN A 63 23.28 20.67 0.59
C GLN A 63 21.76 20.46 0.72
N TYR A 64 21.17 21.13 1.69
CA TYR A 64 19.75 21.04 1.99
C TYR A 64 19.13 22.43 1.84
N VAL A 65 18.05 22.54 1.06
CA VAL A 65 17.38 23.81 0.79
C VAL A 65 15.87 23.69 1.02
N HIS A 66 15.24 24.82 1.31
CA HIS A 66 13.82 24.93 1.64
C HIS A 66 13.43 24.22 2.96
N GLY A 67 13.65 24.90 4.08
CA GLY A 67 13.17 24.45 5.39
C GLY A 67 14.08 23.47 6.14
N ALA A 68 15.35 23.34 5.73
CA ALA A 68 16.34 22.61 6.51
C ALA A 68 17.53 23.49 6.88
N THR A 69 17.98 23.35 8.12
CA THR A 69 19.21 23.98 8.63
C THR A 69 20.23 22.90 8.98
N VAL A 70 21.45 23.02 8.46
CA VAL A 70 22.54 22.11 8.84
C VAL A 70 23.05 22.44 10.23
N ILE A 71 22.99 21.46 11.13
CA ILE A 71 23.55 21.58 12.50
C ILE A 71 25.02 21.16 12.50
N SER A 72 25.35 20.02 11.87
CA SER A 72 26.71 19.54 11.73
C SER A 72 26.87 18.65 10.51
N GLN A 73 28.06 18.65 9.94
CA GLN A 73 28.46 17.74 8.86
C GLN A 73 29.78 17.07 9.20
N SER A 74 29.83 15.78 8.93
CA SER A 74 31.03 14.96 9.05
C SER A 74 31.03 13.90 7.97
N PRO A 75 32.17 13.31 7.61
CA PRO A 75 32.18 12.24 6.61
C PRO A 75 31.16 11.14 6.92
N GLY A 76 30.26 10.88 5.97
CA GLY A 76 29.21 9.85 6.08
C GLY A 76 28.00 10.22 6.96
N ARG A 77 27.94 11.44 7.54
CA ARG A 77 26.87 11.81 8.47
C ARG A 77 26.64 13.32 8.53
N ASP A 78 25.47 13.76 8.12
CA ASP A 78 24.98 15.11 8.32
C ASP A 78 23.84 15.12 9.34
N LEU A 79 23.82 16.08 10.24
CA LEU A 79 22.70 16.35 11.15
C LEU A 79 22.02 17.63 10.66
N ILE A 80 20.73 17.54 10.39
CA ILE A 80 19.90 18.65 9.93
C ILE A 80 18.72 18.86 10.86
N GLU A 81 18.30 20.10 11.02
CA GLU A 81 17.02 20.47 11.64
C GLU A 81 16.05 20.87 10.56
N VAL A 82 14.89 20.23 10.54
CA VAL A 82 13.87 20.42 9.54
C VAL A 82 12.72 21.23 10.08
N HIS A 83 12.39 22.29 9.36
CA HIS A 83 11.25 23.17 9.59
C HIS A 83 10.43 23.21 8.30
N PRO A 84 9.53 22.21 8.08
CA PRO A 84 8.80 22.13 6.82
C PRO A 84 8.02 23.41 6.57
N MET A 85 8.01 23.83 5.31
CA MET A 85 7.19 24.95 4.85
C MET A 85 5.91 24.42 4.23
N ALA A 86 4.79 25.10 4.46
CA ALA A 86 3.53 24.72 3.84
C ALA A 86 3.68 24.63 2.31
N GLY A 87 3.28 23.48 1.75
CA GLY A 87 3.36 23.21 0.31
C GLY A 87 4.73 22.80 -0.22
N GLY A 88 5.71 22.46 0.64
CA GLY A 88 7.04 22.09 0.19
C GLY A 88 7.68 20.95 0.99
N GLY A 89 8.55 20.21 0.35
CA GLY A 89 9.51 19.33 0.99
C GLY A 89 10.88 20.00 1.07
N ILE A 90 11.87 19.21 1.44
CA ILE A 90 13.27 19.63 1.45
C ILE A 90 13.93 19.11 0.19
N PHE A 91 14.62 20.00 -0.53
CA PHE A 91 15.50 19.53 -1.59
C PHE A 91 16.87 19.18 -1.02
N MET A 92 17.30 17.96 -1.28
CA MET A 92 18.68 17.53 -1.08
C MET A 92 19.42 17.65 -2.42
N ASN A 93 20.46 18.49 -2.44
CA ASN A 93 21.32 18.71 -3.59
C ASN A 93 22.65 17.98 -3.36
N LEU A 94 23.01 17.11 -4.27
CA LEU A 94 24.37 16.57 -4.39
C LEU A 94 25.15 17.56 -5.27
N VAL A 95 26.10 18.27 -4.67
CA VAL A 95 26.86 19.34 -5.34
C VAL A 95 28.29 18.95 -5.65
N ALA A 96 28.78 17.88 -5.00
CA ALA A 96 30.07 17.25 -5.30
C ALA A 96 30.03 15.77 -4.94
N THR A 97 30.67 14.94 -5.74
CA THR A 97 30.90 13.51 -5.47
C THR A 97 32.25 13.12 -6.07
N ASP A 98 32.96 12.21 -5.38
CA ASP A 98 34.21 11.68 -5.87
C ASP A 98 33.93 10.47 -6.78
N PRO A 99 34.31 10.50 -8.07
CA PRO A 99 34.04 9.39 -8.99
C PRO A 99 34.66 8.04 -8.56
N GLU A 100 35.75 8.05 -7.76
CA GLU A 100 36.42 6.85 -7.24
C GLU A 100 35.72 6.31 -5.98
N ALA A 101 34.95 7.16 -5.27
CA ALA A 101 34.20 6.84 -4.07
C ALA A 101 32.89 7.63 -4.01
N PRO A 102 31.95 7.45 -4.97
CA PRO A 102 30.78 8.29 -5.09
C PRO A 102 29.85 8.17 -3.89
N LEU A 103 29.11 9.27 -3.62
CA LEU A 103 28.09 9.26 -2.59
C LEU A 103 26.97 8.27 -2.95
N ARG A 104 26.75 7.29 -2.07
CA ARG A 104 25.74 6.24 -2.23
C ARG A 104 25.12 5.83 -0.91
N ARG A 105 24.09 4.98 -0.97
CA ARG A 105 23.37 4.44 0.20
C ARG A 105 22.93 5.54 1.16
N ILE A 106 22.49 6.65 0.58
CA ILE A 106 22.00 7.79 1.36
C ILE A 106 20.73 7.38 2.08
N ARG A 107 20.71 7.53 3.40
CA ARG A 107 19.57 7.25 4.27
C ARG A 107 19.23 8.47 5.10
N VAL A 108 17.95 8.81 5.18
CA VAL A 108 17.44 9.93 5.98
C VAL A 108 16.65 9.33 7.15
N LEU A 109 17.16 9.49 8.34
CA LEU A 109 16.65 8.84 9.55
C LEU A 109 16.33 9.90 10.61
N ARG A 110 15.30 9.68 11.41
CA ARG A 110 15.09 10.45 12.65
C ARG A 110 16.34 10.33 13.53
N GLU A 111 16.72 11.42 14.22
CA GLU A 111 17.92 11.42 15.07
C GLU A 111 17.88 10.30 16.11
N GLU A 112 16.73 10.05 16.73
CA GLU A 112 16.53 9.01 17.74
C GLU A 112 16.73 7.58 17.22
N HIS A 113 16.60 7.35 15.91
CA HIS A 113 16.78 6.05 15.28
C HIS A 113 18.12 5.89 14.58
N ALA A 114 18.82 7.00 14.34
CA ALA A 114 19.98 7.01 13.45
C ALA A 114 21.15 6.16 13.97
N ASP A 115 21.32 6.06 15.27
CA ASP A 115 22.44 5.36 15.88
C ASP A 115 22.10 3.94 16.37
N LEU A 116 20.90 3.45 16.07
CA LEU A 116 20.53 2.06 16.30
C LEU A 116 21.34 1.13 15.38
N ALA A 117 21.66 -0.07 15.88
CA ALA A 117 22.38 -1.10 15.12
C ALA A 117 21.57 -1.54 13.89
N SER A 118 20.25 -1.57 14.02
CA SER A 118 19.28 -1.82 12.94
C SER A 118 18.19 -0.73 13.00
N PRO A 119 18.38 0.40 12.29
CA PRO A 119 17.35 1.43 12.23
C PRO A 119 16.07 0.87 11.60
N PRO A 120 14.88 1.24 12.10
CA PRO A 120 13.62 0.79 11.55
C PRO A 120 13.51 1.21 10.08
N ARG A 121 12.97 0.32 9.24
CA ARG A 121 12.71 0.62 7.83
C ARG A 121 11.45 1.46 7.66
N PHE A 122 10.43 1.15 8.43
CA PHE A 122 9.14 1.84 8.42
C PHE A 122 8.98 2.74 9.63
N ALA A 123 8.27 3.84 9.47
CA ALA A 123 7.93 4.70 10.59
C ALA A 123 6.98 3.97 11.55
N PRO A 124 7.19 4.03 12.87
CA PRO A 124 6.31 3.37 13.84
C PRO A 124 4.83 3.73 13.66
N ALA A 125 4.51 5.02 13.45
CA ALA A 125 3.15 5.46 13.19
C ALA A 125 2.52 4.85 11.92
N PHE A 126 3.34 4.53 10.90
CA PHE A 126 2.87 3.84 9.71
C PHE A 126 2.54 2.37 10.01
N LEU A 127 3.43 1.68 10.74
CA LEU A 127 3.18 0.29 11.13
C LEU A 127 1.93 0.16 12.01
N GLU A 128 1.77 1.04 12.98
CA GLU A 128 0.60 1.10 13.86
C GLU A 128 -0.71 1.22 13.09
N ARG A 129 -0.72 2.06 12.04
CA ARG A 129 -1.91 2.29 11.21
C ARG A 129 -2.21 1.15 10.24
N VAL A 130 -1.19 0.42 9.79
CA VAL A 130 -1.35 -0.73 8.86
C VAL A 130 -1.69 -2.01 9.63
N ALA A 131 -1.17 -2.17 10.84
CA ALA A 131 -1.31 -3.41 11.63
C ALA A 131 -2.75 -3.95 11.81
N PRO A 132 -3.81 -3.13 11.90
CA PRO A 132 -5.17 -3.64 11.99
C PRO A 132 -5.68 -4.34 10.73
N TYR A 133 -5.04 -4.11 9.58
CA TYR A 133 -5.50 -4.68 8.30
C TYR A 133 -4.85 -6.03 8.04
N ARG A 134 -5.70 -7.03 7.77
CA ARG A 134 -5.25 -8.41 7.57
C ARG A 134 -4.53 -8.61 6.24
N VAL A 135 -4.95 -7.92 5.19
CA VAL A 135 -4.42 -8.06 3.82
C VAL A 135 -3.91 -6.71 3.34
N VAL A 136 -2.71 -6.69 2.76
CA VAL A 136 -2.13 -5.50 2.11
C VAL A 136 -1.83 -5.82 0.66
N ARG A 137 -2.53 -5.13 -0.25
CA ARG A 137 -2.31 -5.25 -1.70
C ARG A 137 -1.29 -4.22 -2.18
N TYR A 138 -0.26 -4.68 -2.87
CA TYR A 138 0.91 -3.86 -3.25
C TYR A 138 0.85 -3.31 -4.68
N MET A 139 -0.34 -3.17 -5.27
CA MET A 139 -0.51 -2.73 -6.66
C MET A 139 0.20 -1.40 -6.96
N GLU A 140 -0.03 -0.38 -6.13
CA GLU A 140 0.59 0.94 -6.26
C GLU A 140 2.10 0.93 -5.96
N TRP A 141 2.53 0.20 -4.94
CA TRP A 141 3.95 0.08 -4.61
C TRP A 141 4.72 -0.65 -5.70
N ALA A 142 4.13 -1.68 -6.31
CA ALA A 142 4.72 -2.40 -7.42
C ALA A 142 4.68 -1.61 -8.74
N ARG A 143 4.00 -0.44 -8.78
CA ARG A 143 3.76 0.31 -10.03
C ARG A 143 3.17 -0.57 -11.11
N THR A 144 2.23 -1.43 -10.74
CA THR A 144 1.65 -2.46 -11.61
C THR A 144 1.05 -1.88 -12.88
N ASN A 145 0.38 -0.72 -12.74
CA ASN A 145 -0.07 0.04 -13.91
C ASN A 145 1.13 0.68 -14.62
N ASP A 146 1.13 0.64 -15.93
CA ASP A 146 2.15 1.25 -16.79
C ASP A 146 3.58 0.69 -16.61
N THR A 147 3.74 -0.45 -15.92
CA THR A 147 5.06 -1.07 -15.76
C THR A 147 5.59 -1.65 -17.07
N ASP A 148 6.89 -1.53 -17.28
CA ASP A 148 7.65 -2.15 -18.37
C ASP A 148 8.54 -3.30 -17.88
N LEU A 149 8.35 -3.76 -16.64
CA LEU A 149 9.09 -4.89 -16.09
C LEU A 149 8.74 -6.20 -16.78
N ALA A 150 9.73 -6.79 -17.44
CA ALA A 150 9.61 -8.07 -18.13
C ALA A 150 10.62 -9.11 -17.62
N SER A 151 11.84 -8.69 -17.33
CA SER A 151 12.92 -9.54 -16.88
C SER A 151 13.24 -9.32 -15.39
N TRP A 152 13.53 -10.40 -14.67
CA TRP A 152 13.90 -10.35 -13.25
C TRP A 152 15.11 -9.46 -12.95
N ALA A 153 16.05 -9.38 -13.91
CA ALA A 153 17.25 -8.56 -13.77
C ALA A 153 16.95 -7.05 -13.72
N ASP A 154 15.79 -6.62 -14.25
CA ASP A 154 15.41 -5.21 -14.34
C ASP A 154 14.56 -4.75 -13.14
N ARG A 155 14.24 -5.66 -12.20
CA ARG A 155 13.45 -5.33 -11.02
C ARG A 155 14.17 -4.35 -10.08
N PRO A 156 13.45 -3.53 -9.33
CA PRO A 156 14.05 -2.70 -8.30
C PRO A 156 14.59 -3.57 -7.15
N THR A 157 15.72 -3.13 -6.58
CA THR A 157 16.36 -3.77 -5.44
C THR A 157 16.50 -2.81 -4.26
N PRO A 158 16.68 -3.30 -3.02
CA PRO A 158 16.86 -2.42 -1.86
C PRO A 158 18.10 -1.52 -1.92
N SER A 159 19.07 -1.82 -2.80
CA SER A 159 20.26 -1.00 -3.02
C SER A 159 20.06 0.16 -3.98
N ASP A 160 18.96 0.16 -4.74
CA ASP A 160 18.68 1.21 -5.72
C ASP A 160 18.46 2.56 -5.04
N ALA A 161 18.96 3.59 -5.70
CA ALA A 161 18.87 4.97 -5.21
C ALA A 161 17.42 5.47 -5.09
N ARG A 162 16.49 4.87 -5.85
CA ARG A 162 15.08 5.29 -5.91
C ARG A 162 14.15 4.08 -5.95
N TRP A 163 13.04 4.19 -5.18
CA TRP A 163 11.94 3.23 -5.16
C TRP A 163 10.62 3.81 -5.68
N SER A 164 10.64 5.08 -6.09
CA SER A 164 9.47 5.79 -6.64
C SER A 164 9.49 5.89 -8.17
N GLY A 165 10.43 5.21 -8.82
CA GLY A 165 10.55 5.17 -10.27
C GLY A 165 9.51 4.26 -10.93
N ARG A 166 9.64 4.04 -12.24
CA ARG A 166 8.73 3.18 -13.02
C ARG A 166 8.72 1.72 -12.57
N ALA A 167 9.81 1.26 -11.95
CA ALA A 167 9.92 -0.10 -11.43
C ALA A 167 9.29 -0.30 -10.04
N GLY A 168 8.96 0.78 -9.34
CA GLY A 168 8.29 0.74 -8.04
C GLY A 168 9.21 0.42 -6.86
N VAL A 169 8.60 -0.04 -5.78
CA VAL A 169 9.25 -0.44 -4.53
C VAL A 169 9.81 -1.87 -4.68
N PRO A 170 11.01 -2.16 -4.15
CA PRO A 170 11.56 -3.52 -4.16
C PRO A 170 10.64 -4.54 -3.47
N LEU A 171 10.55 -5.74 -4.05
CA LEU A 171 9.75 -6.84 -3.51
C LEU A 171 10.13 -7.19 -2.07
N GLU A 172 11.43 -7.14 -1.74
CA GLU A 172 11.98 -7.36 -0.40
C GLU A 172 11.37 -6.39 0.63
N VAL A 173 11.09 -5.15 0.23
CA VAL A 173 10.50 -4.13 1.12
C VAL A 173 9.01 -4.41 1.35
N MET A 174 8.29 -4.89 0.34
CA MET A 174 6.90 -5.31 0.46
C MET A 174 6.78 -6.52 1.39
N ILE A 175 7.68 -7.49 1.27
CA ILE A 175 7.76 -8.66 2.14
C ILE A 175 8.06 -8.23 3.59
N ASP A 176 9.03 -7.33 3.78
CA ASP A 176 9.37 -6.83 5.11
C ASP A 176 8.16 -6.13 5.76
N LEU A 177 7.36 -5.36 5.01
CA LEU A 177 6.14 -4.74 5.55
C LEU A 177 5.09 -5.80 5.95
N ALA A 178 4.88 -6.81 5.10
CA ALA A 178 3.96 -7.90 5.41
C ALA A 178 4.38 -8.66 6.68
N ASP A 179 5.69 -8.86 6.86
CA ASP A 179 6.23 -9.47 8.08
C ASP A 179 6.13 -8.53 9.28
N GLU A 180 6.42 -7.23 9.13
CA GLU A 180 6.35 -6.24 10.22
C GLU A 180 4.92 -5.96 10.70
N THR A 181 3.93 -6.10 9.85
CA THR A 181 2.52 -5.91 10.19
C THR A 181 1.77 -7.21 10.37
N CYS A 182 2.41 -8.34 10.07
CA CYS A 182 1.79 -9.65 10.03
C CYS A 182 0.62 -9.77 9.03
N ALA A 183 0.53 -8.86 8.10
CA ALA A 183 -0.48 -8.89 7.05
C ALA A 183 -0.20 -9.99 6.02
N GLU A 184 -1.24 -10.48 5.39
CA GLU A 184 -1.15 -11.33 4.22
C GLU A 184 -0.82 -10.45 3.01
N PRO A 185 0.32 -10.65 2.32
CA PRO A 185 0.66 -9.85 1.15
C PRO A 185 -0.15 -10.27 -0.08
N TRP A 186 -0.66 -9.29 -0.81
CA TRP A 186 -1.29 -9.50 -2.11
C TRP A 186 -0.42 -8.86 -3.20
N PHE A 187 0.22 -9.71 -3.98
CA PHE A 187 1.14 -9.30 -5.04
C PHE A 187 0.47 -9.31 -6.40
N CYS A 188 0.74 -8.26 -7.18
CA CYS A 188 0.34 -8.14 -8.58
C CYS A 188 1.55 -8.44 -9.47
N VAL A 189 1.46 -9.49 -10.29
CA VAL A 189 2.54 -9.89 -11.21
C VAL A 189 2.51 -8.98 -12.44
N PRO A 190 3.61 -8.32 -12.85
CA PRO A 190 3.65 -7.45 -14.02
C PRO A 190 3.14 -8.14 -15.30
N HIS A 191 2.38 -7.44 -16.11
CA HIS A 191 1.79 -8.03 -17.34
C HIS A 191 2.82 -8.48 -18.37
N LEU A 192 4.02 -7.87 -18.40
CA LEU A 192 5.12 -8.24 -19.29
C LEU A 192 6.08 -9.28 -18.68
N ALA A 193 5.95 -9.62 -17.39
CA ALA A 193 6.86 -10.55 -16.72
C ALA A 193 6.97 -11.86 -17.48
N ASP A 194 8.19 -12.30 -17.78
CA ASP A 194 8.43 -13.64 -18.33
C ASP A 194 8.29 -14.74 -17.27
N GLU A 195 8.32 -16.01 -17.64
CA GLU A 195 8.17 -17.11 -16.69
C GLU A 195 9.33 -17.19 -15.70
N ALA A 196 10.53 -16.78 -16.10
CA ALA A 196 11.68 -16.71 -15.23
C ALA A 196 11.46 -15.64 -14.14
N PHE A 197 10.95 -14.46 -14.52
CA PHE A 197 10.56 -13.43 -13.54
C PHE A 197 9.57 -13.97 -12.52
N ILE A 198 8.51 -14.67 -12.97
CA ILE A 198 7.46 -15.18 -12.08
C ILE A 198 8.02 -16.23 -11.13
N SER A 199 8.88 -17.14 -11.61
CA SER A 199 9.52 -18.18 -10.81
C SER A 199 10.46 -17.57 -9.75
N GLU A 200 11.29 -16.61 -10.13
CA GLU A 200 12.18 -15.91 -9.22
C GLU A 200 11.42 -15.07 -8.17
N MET A 201 10.32 -14.42 -8.59
CA MET A 201 9.44 -13.68 -7.68
C MET A 201 8.82 -14.63 -6.64
N ALA A 202 8.27 -15.75 -7.08
CA ALA A 202 7.70 -16.76 -6.18
C ALA A 202 8.78 -17.32 -5.23
N THR A 203 9.98 -17.61 -5.75
CA THR A 203 11.12 -18.11 -4.96
C THR A 203 11.52 -17.12 -3.87
N LEU A 204 11.71 -15.84 -4.22
CA LEU A 204 12.07 -14.80 -3.25
C LEU A 204 11.01 -14.65 -2.15
N ILE A 205 9.73 -14.69 -2.51
CA ILE A 205 8.63 -14.63 -1.55
C ILE A 205 8.66 -15.88 -0.66
N HIS A 206 8.83 -17.07 -1.23
CA HIS A 206 8.89 -18.33 -0.48
C HIS A 206 10.02 -18.35 0.55
N GLU A 207 11.21 -17.93 0.15
CA GLU A 207 12.41 -17.97 0.98
C GLU A 207 12.44 -16.89 2.07
N ARG A 208 11.83 -15.72 1.80
CA ARG A 208 12.01 -14.55 2.66
C ARG A 208 10.82 -14.28 3.58
N LEU A 209 9.59 -14.47 3.10
CA LEU A 209 8.38 -14.20 3.89
C LEU A 209 8.26 -15.19 5.05
N ALA A 210 7.85 -14.73 6.23
CA ALA A 210 7.67 -15.56 7.42
C ALA A 210 6.83 -16.83 7.13
N PRO A 211 7.19 -17.99 7.70
CA PRO A 211 6.47 -19.25 7.51
C PRO A 211 4.98 -19.16 7.89
N GLY A 212 4.13 -19.91 7.17
CA GLY A 212 2.70 -20.02 7.46
C GLY A 212 1.87 -18.81 7.01
N ARG A 213 2.50 -17.73 6.54
CA ARG A 213 1.80 -16.56 6.03
C ARG A 213 1.21 -16.86 4.65
N ARG A 214 -0.09 -16.59 4.48
CA ARG A 214 -0.80 -16.78 3.22
C ARG A 214 -0.42 -15.68 2.24
N VAL A 215 -0.22 -16.04 0.97
CA VAL A 215 0.12 -15.13 -0.12
C VAL A 215 -1.02 -15.07 -1.10
N TRP A 216 -1.41 -13.87 -1.50
CA TRP A 216 -2.35 -13.61 -2.57
C TRP A 216 -1.57 -13.26 -3.84
N VAL A 217 -1.94 -13.85 -4.96
CA VAL A 217 -1.31 -13.57 -6.26
C VAL A 217 -2.35 -13.25 -7.31
N GLU A 218 -2.08 -12.20 -8.07
CA GLU A 218 -2.94 -11.67 -9.12
C GLU A 218 -2.11 -11.35 -10.38
N HIS A 219 -2.69 -11.57 -11.55
CA HIS A 219 -2.09 -11.14 -12.81
C HIS A 219 -2.36 -9.67 -13.06
N SER A 220 -1.33 -8.82 -13.00
CA SER A 220 -1.38 -7.38 -13.29
C SER A 220 -2.41 -6.62 -12.44
N ASN A 221 -3.02 -5.61 -13.02
CA ASN A 221 -4.16 -4.86 -12.51
C ASN A 221 -5.04 -4.45 -13.67
N GLU A 222 -6.35 -4.63 -13.54
CA GLU A 222 -7.37 -4.15 -14.49
C GLU A 222 -7.01 -4.31 -15.97
N VAL A 223 -6.65 -5.52 -16.39
CA VAL A 223 -6.25 -5.83 -17.78
C VAL A 223 -7.35 -5.59 -18.83
N TRP A 224 -8.54 -5.27 -18.39
CA TRP A 224 -9.68 -4.87 -19.22
C TRP A 224 -9.84 -3.34 -19.33
N ASN A 225 -9.15 -2.56 -18.51
CA ASN A 225 -9.30 -1.11 -18.50
C ASN A 225 -8.42 -0.47 -19.58
N GLY A 226 -9.06 0.01 -20.63
CA GLY A 226 -8.40 0.55 -21.82
C GLY A 226 -7.57 1.83 -21.60
N ILE A 227 -7.58 2.41 -20.38
CA ILE A 227 -6.69 3.52 -20.04
C ILE A 227 -5.26 3.05 -19.74
N PHE A 228 -5.06 1.75 -19.49
CA PHE A 228 -3.76 1.17 -19.15
C PHE A 228 -3.16 0.37 -20.32
N PRO A 229 -1.82 0.38 -20.52
CA PRO A 229 -1.16 -0.36 -21.57
C PRO A 229 -1.33 -1.88 -21.44
N GLN A 230 -1.50 -2.43 -20.24
CA GLN A 230 -1.75 -3.86 -20.03
C GLN A 230 -3.03 -4.35 -20.71
N ALA A 231 -4.04 -3.50 -20.87
CA ALA A 231 -5.26 -3.86 -21.59
C ALA A 231 -4.98 -4.06 -23.11
N ALA A 232 -4.24 -3.13 -23.70
CA ALA A 232 -3.82 -3.25 -25.10
C ALA A 232 -2.92 -4.48 -25.32
N HIS A 233 -2.03 -4.79 -24.37
CA HIS A 233 -1.19 -5.98 -24.39
C HIS A 233 -2.05 -7.26 -24.33
N ALA A 234 -3.00 -7.33 -23.40
CA ALA A 234 -3.90 -8.49 -23.28
C ALA A 234 -4.67 -8.76 -24.57
N GLN A 235 -5.17 -7.69 -25.20
CA GLN A 235 -5.88 -7.79 -26.49
C GLN A 235 -4.97 -8.30 -27.62
N ALA A 236 -3.76 -7.73 -27.72
CA ALA A 236 -2.79 -8.10 -28.73
C ALA A 236 -2.36 -9.58 -28.62
N GLU A 237 -2.04 -10.02 -27.41
CA GLU A 237 -1.65 -11.41 -27.12
C GLU A 237 -2.81 -12.39 -27.35
N GLY A 238 -4.02 -12.03 -26.93
CA GLY A 238 -5.20 -12.87 -27.13
C GLY A 238 -5.51 -13.09 -28.62
N LEU A 239 -5.42 -12.04 -29.43
CA LEU A 239 -5.58 -12.12 -30.87
C LEU A 239 -4.43 -12.90 -31.54
N ALA A 240 -3.19 -12.65 -31.15
CA ALA A 240 -2.01 -13.35 -31.70
C ALA A 240 -2.07 -14.86 -31.43
N GLN A 241 -2.64 -15.28 -30.30
CA GLN A 241 -2.83 -16.68 -29.94
C GLN A 241 -4.15 -17.28 -30.48
N ASN A 242 -4.94 -16.52 -31.26
CA ASN A 242 -6.23 -16.93 -31.80
C ASN A 242 -7.22 -17.43 -30.75
N LEU A 243 -7.29 -16.75 -29.59
CA LEU A 243 -8.18 -17.12 -28.49
C LEU A 243 -9.64 -16.74 -28.77
N SER A 244 -9.86 -15.74 -29.64
CA SER A 244 -11.15 -15.32 -30.18
C SER A 244 -10.91 -14.39 -31.39
N ASP A 245 -11.89 -14.31 -32.29
CA ASP A 245 -11.93 -13.28 -33.35
C ASP A 245 -12.41 -11.92 -32.77
N ASP A 246 -13.12 -11.93 -31.66
CA ASP A 246 -13.52 -10.73 -30.94
C ASP A 246 -12.37 -10.27 -30.02
N PRO A 247 -11.85 -9.02 -30.19
CA PRO A 247 -10.70 -8.55 -29.46
C PRO A 247 -10.93 -8.46 -27.94
N TRP A 248 -12.13 -8.14 -27.51
CA TRP A 248 -12.49 -8.04 -26.10
C TRP A 248 -12.53 -9.42 -25.44
N GLN A 249 -13.16 -10.39 -26.08
CA GLN A 249 -13.16 -11.78 -25.62
C GLN A 249 -11.75 -12.38 -25.66
N ALA A 250 -10.95 -12.06 -26.67
CA ALA A 250 -9.57 -12.51 -26.78
C ALA A 250 -8.73 -12.02 -25.57
N ALA A 251 -8.90 -10.76 -25.16
CA ALA A 251 -8.23 -10.18 -24.00
C ALA A 251 -8.60 -10.91 -22.70
N TRP A 252 -9.90 -11.17 -22.46
CA TRP A 252 -10.36 -11.91 -21.28
C TRP A 252 -9.82 -13.34 -21.22
N ARG A 253 -9.79 -14.05 -22.36
CA ARG A 253 -9.26 -15.40 -22.44
C ARG A 253 -7.74 -15.45 -22.27
N TRP A 254 -7.03 -14.45 -22.77
CA TRP A 254 -5.60 -14.33 -22.53
C TRP A 254 -5.31 -14.03 -21.04
N HIS A 255 -6.04 -13.10 -20.44
CA HIS A 255 -5.96 -12.83 -19.00
C HIS A 255 -6.15 -14.10 -18.18
N SER A 256 -7.17 -14.88 -18.50
CA SER A 256 -7.44 -16.19 -17.88
C SER A 256 -6.24 -17.13 -17.97
N ARG A 257 -5.78 -17.41 -19.21
CA ARG A 257 -4.64 -18.30 -19.47
C ARG A 257 -3.37 -17.83 -18.75
N ARG A 258 -3.11 -16.54 -18.78
CA ARG A 258 -1.94 -15.95 -18.13
C ARG A 258 -2.01 -16.06 -16.60
N SER A 259 -3.18 -15.80 -16.02
CA SER A 259 -3.42 -15.98 -14.58
C SER A 259 -3.19 -17.43 -14.14
N VAL A 260 -3.76 -18.39 -14.87
CA VAL A 260 -3.56 -19.83 -14.60
C VAL A 260 -2.08 -20.19 -14.62
N ARG A 261 -1.33 -19.71 -15.62
CA ARG A 261 0.11 -20.00 -15.71
C ARG A 261 0.90 -19.41 -14.53
N ILE A 262 0.54 -18.21 -14.06
CA ILE A 262 1.11 -17.61 -12.85
C ILE A 262 0.80 -18.47 -11.63
N PHE A 263 -0.45 -18.90 -11.47
CA PHE A 263 -0.89 -19.76 -10.35
C PHE A 263 -0.11 -21.07 -10.29
N GLU A 264 0.09 -21.72 -11.46
CA GLU A 264 0.88 -22.94 -11.57
C GLU A 264 2.32 -22.75 -11.11
N ILE A 265 3.01 -21.70 -11.57
CA ILE A 265 4.40 -21.41 -11.20
C ILE A 265 4.51 -21.15 -9.70
N PHE A 266 3.60 -20.33 -9.13
CA PHE A 266 3.58 -20.10 -7.69
C PHE A 266 3.32 -21.37 -6.90
N ALA A 267 2.37 -22.20 -7.34
CA ALA A 267 2.06 -23.48 -6.70
C ALA A 267 3.23 -24.48 -6.78
N GLU A 268 3.93 -24.53 -7.90
CA GLU A 268 5.15 -25.36 -8.07
C GLU A 268 6.25 -24.94 -7.08
N VAL A 269 6.46 -23.63 -6.89
CA VAL A 269 7.51 -23.11 -5.99
C VAL A 269 7.11 -23.26 -4.52
N PHE A 270 5.86 -22.99 -4.17
CA PHE A 270 5.39 -23.01 -2.77
C PHE A 270 5.13 -24.43 -2.26
N GLY A 271 4.74 -25.36 -3.13
CA GLY A 271 4.32 -26.70 -2.73
C GLY A 271 3.22 -26.65 -1.67
N ASP A 272 3.29 -27.55 -0.71
CA ASP A 272 2.38 -27.60 0.45
C ASP A 272 2.85 -26.73 1.64
N GLU A 273 4.01 -26.07 1.50
CA GLU A 273 4.65 -25.36 2.61
C GLU A 273 4.07 -23.96 2.85
N ARG A 274 3.52 -23.33 1.80
CA ARG A 274 3.00 -21.97 1.88
C ARG A 274 1.58 -21.86 1.32
N PRO A 275 0.62 -21.39 2.12
CA PRO A 275 -0.76 -21.17 1.65
C PRO A 275 -0.79 -20.08 0.55
N LEU A 276 -1.45 -20.39 -0.56
CA LEU A 276 -1.59 -19.53 -1.73
C LEU A 276 -3.06 -19.24 -1.99
N VAL A 277 -3.40 -18.00 -2.30
CA VAL A 277 -4.71 -17.59 -2.84
C VAL A 277 -4.52 -17.13 -4.28
N ARG A 278 -5.06 -17.90 -5.20
CA ARG A 278 -5.00 -17.67 -6.65
C ARG A 278 -6.17 -16.81 -7.09
N THR A 279 -5.88 -15.55 -7.37
CA THR A 279 -6.90 -14.52 -7.54
C THR A 279 -7.07 -14.15 -9.02
N MET A 280 -8.26 -14.42 -9.56
CA MET A 280 -8.67 -13.97 -10.89
C MET A 280 -9.26 -12.57 -10.78
N GLY A 281 -8.59 -11.57 -11.37
CA GLY A 281 -9.11 -10.21 -11.45
C GLY A 281 -10.33 -10.12 -12.37
N GLY A 282 -11.34 -9.35 -12.00
CA GLY A 282 -12.60 -9.19 -12.72
C GLY A 282 -13.13 -7.76 -12.69
N PHE A 283 -13.99 -7.44 -13.65
CA PHE A 283 -14.61 -6.13 -13.79
C PHE A 283 -16.03 -6.15 -13.21
N VAL A 284 -16.27 -5.36 -12.17
CA VAL A 284 -17.54 -5.38 -11.43
C VAL A 284 -18.78 -5.16 -12.31
N THR A 285 -18.67 -4.27 -13.31
CA THR A 285 -19.78 -3.90 -14.20
C THR A 285 -19.98 -4.82 -15.41
N VAL A 286 -19.09 -5.79 -15.60
CA VAL A 286 -19.10 -6.69 -16.78
C VAL A 286 -19.00 -8.16 -16.34
N PRO A 287 -20.04 -8.72 -15.68
CA PRO A 287 -20.04 -10.13 -15.24
C PRO A 287 -19.75 -11.14 -16.38
N TRP A 288 -20.13 -10.81 -17.62
CA TRP A 288 -19.79 -11.62 -18.77
C TRP A 288 -18.27 -11.78 -18.98
N GLY A 289 -17.48 -10.71 -18.79
CA GLY A 289 -16.02 -10.78 -18.87
C GLY A 289 -15.43 -11.69 -17.80
N ASN A 290 -15.97 -11.60 -16.58
CA ASN A 290 -15.58 -12.44 -15.44
C ASN A 290 -15.94 -13.92 -15.72
N GLU A 291 -17.09 -14.19 -16.35
CA GLU A 291 -17.45 -15.53 -16.81
C GLU A 291 -16.45 -16.04 -17.85
N GLN A 292 -16.05 -15.21 -18.83
CA GLN A 292 -15.03 -15.59 -19.81
C GLN A 292 -13.70 -15.95 -19.13
N ALA A 293 -13.29 -15.19 -18.12
CA ALA A 293 -12.05 -15.47 -17.40
C ALA A 293 -12.10 -16.77 -16.60
N LEU A 294 -13.22 -17.06 -15.91
CA LEU A 294 -13.34 -18.26 -15.07
C LEU A 294 -13.62 -19.52 -15.88
N ALA A 295 -14.40 -19.43 -16.98
CA ALA A 295 -14.80 -20.58 -17.77
C ALA A 295 -13.74 -21.05 -18.77
N PHE A 296 -12.87 -20.14 -19.22
CA PHE A 296 -11.92 -20.44 -20.28
C PHE A 296 -10.89 -21.48 -19.83
N GLU A 297 -10.78 -22.59 -20.59
CA GLU A 297 -9.87 -23.72 -20.27
C GLU A 297 -10.00 -24.23 -18.84
N ASP A 298 -11.23 -24.17 -18.26
CA ASP A 298 -11.54 -24.60 -16.90
C ASP A 298 -10.72 -23.88 -15.81
N ALA A 299 -10.35 -22.60 -16.03
CA ALA A 299 -9.52 -21.80 -15.14
C ALA A 299 -10.06 -21.75 -13.71
N HIS A 300 -11.39 -21.82 -13.51
CA HIS A 300 -12.02 -21.84 -12.20
C HIS A 300 -11.56 -23.02 -11.31
N LEU A 301 -11.10 -24.13 -11.90
CA LEU A 301 -10.62 -25.29 -11.11
C LEU A 301 -9.32 -25.03 -10.36
N VAL A 302 -8.57 -24.02 -10.81
CA VAL A 302 -7.30 -23.60 -10.19
C VAL A 302 -7.34 -22.16 -9.67
N THR A 303 -8.53 -21.57 -9.60
CA THR A 303 -8.77 -20.23 -9.03
C THR A 303 -9.45 -20.36 -7.68
N ASP A 304 -8.98 -19.65 -6.68
CA ASP A 304 -9.57 -19.63 -5.34
C ASP A 304 -10.59 -18.51 -5.20
N ALA A 305 -10.32 -17.35 -5.81
CA ALA A 305 -11.17 -16.17 -5.69
C ALA A 305 -11.32 -15.41 -7.01
N LEU A 306 -12.54 -14.95 -7.29
CA LEU A 306 -12.83 -13.87 -8.24
C LEU A 306 -12.75 -12.55 -7.48
N ALA A 307 -11.89 -11.64 -7.93
CA ALA A 307 -11.71 -10.34 -7.31
C ALA A 307 -12.30 -9.22 -8.17
N ILE A 308 -13.12 -8.36 -7.59
CA ILE A 308 -13.74 -7.21 -8.26
C ILE A 308 -13.40 -5.90 -7.55
N ALA A 309 -13.72 -4.75 -8.17
CA ALA A 309 -13.61 -3.43 -7.55
C ALA A 309 -15.01 -2.80 -7.38
N PRO A 310 -15.71 -3.07 -6.28
CA PRO A 310 -17.07 -2.60 -6.06
C PRO A 310 -17.07 -1.15 -5.55
N TYR A 311 -16.72 -0.22 -6.42
CA TYR A 311 -16.79 1.20 -6.14
C TYR A 311 -18.21 1.75 -6.22
N PHE A 312 -18.50 2.81 -5.45
CA PHE A 312 -19.76 3.56 -5.49
C PHE A 312 -19.50 5.06 -5.70
N GLY A 313 -20.47 5.77 -6.30
CA GLY A 313 -20.44 7.23 -6.44
C GLY A 313 -19.65 7.76 -7.64
N GLY A 314 -19.15 6.92 -8.52
CA GLY A 314 -18.34 7.34 -9.68
C GLY A 314 -19.13 8.14 -10.71
N GLU A 315 -20.44 7.91 -10.80
CA GLU A 315 -21.35 8.59 -11.71
C GLU A 315 -21.46 10.10 -11.45
N TRP A 316 -21.22 10.53 -10.20
CA TRP A 316 -21.30 11.95 -9.81
C TRP A 316 -20.15 12.80 -10.37
N GLY A 317 -19.03 12.18 -10.71
CA GLY A 317 -17.92 12.82 -11.43
C GLY A 317 -18.02 12.71 -12.95
N GLY A 318 -18.94 11.91 -13.46
CA GLY A 318 -19.14 11.68 -14.88
C GLY A 318 -19.83 12.85 -15.59
N ASP A 319 -19.50 13.06 -16.86
CA ASP A 319 -20.02 14.18 -17.68
C ASP A 319 -21.54 14.26 -17.71
N GLU A 320 -22.23 13.11 -17.63
CA GLU A 320 -23.69 13.03 -17.71
C GLU A 320 -24.39 13.65 -16.48
N ARG A 321 -23.76 13.58 -15.30
CA ARG A 321 -24.35 14.07 -14.03
C ARG A 321 -23.65 15.32 -13.47
N LEU A 322 -22.60 15.80 -14.12
CA LEU A 322 -21.74 16.86 -13.62
C LEU A 322 -22.48 18.17 -13.31
N GLU A 323 -23.45 18.56 -14.15
CA GLU A 323 -24.26 19.76 -13.91
C GLU A 323 -25.21 19.60 -12.72
N GLU A 324 -25.74 18.39 -12.51
CA GLU A 324 -26.52 18.03 -11.32
C GLU A 324 -25.65 18.11 -10.07
N THR A 325 -24.45 17.52 -10.12
CA THR A 325 -23.47 17.54 -9.02
C THR A 325 -23.08 18.96 -8.63
N ARG A 326 -22.87 19.85 -9.61
CA ARG A 326 -22.56 21.26 -9.36
C ARG A 326 -23.66 22.04 -8.66
N ALA A 327 -24.92 21.58 -8.77
CA ALA A 327 -26.06 22.22 -8.14
C ALA A 327 -26.29 21.73 -6.70
N MET A 328 -25.61 20.68 -6.26
CA MET A 328 -25.75 20.05 -4.95
C MET A 328 -24.82 20.66 -3.90
N ASP A 329 -25.28 20.63 -2.66
CA ASP A 329 -24.40 20.73 -1.50
C ASP A 329 -23.96 19.34 -1.01
N ALA A 330 -23.10 19.30 0.03
CA ALA A 330 -22.56 18.04 0.54
C ALA A 330 -23.63 17.11 1.11
N ALA A 331 -24.68 17.65 1.75
CA ALA A 331 -25.76 16.83 2.31
C ALA A 331 -26.64 16.23 1.21
N GLU A 332 -26.92 16.99 0.16
CA GLU A 332 -27.67 16.52 -1.00
C GLU A 332 -26.91 15.42 -1.74
N LEU A 333 -25.59 15.58 -1.94
CA LEU A 333 -24.78 14.56 -2.60
C LEU A 333 -24.65 13.29 -1.75
N LEU A 334 -24.47 13.39 -0.43
CA LEU A 334 -24.47 12.23 0.48
C LEU A 334 -25.81 11.47 0.44
N ALA A 335 -26.93 12.20 0.45
CA ALA A 335 -28.27 11.58 0.33
C ALA A 335 -28.42 10.85 -1.02
N ALA A 336 -27.95 11.43 -2.10
CA ALA A 336 -28.00 10.84 -3.43
C ALA A 336 -27.08 9.58 -3.54
N ILE A 337 -25.86 9.62 -2.99
CA ILE A 337 -24.99 8.46 -2.90
C ILE A 337 -25.68 7.31 -2.15
N ARG A 338 -26.29 7.60 -1.01
CA ARG A 338 -27.01 6.60 -0.22
C ARG A 338 -28.22 6.03 -0.96
N ALA A 339 -28.94 6.85 -1.71
CA ALA A 339 -30.17 6.45 -2.39
C ALA A 339 -29.93 5.72 -3.72
N GLU A 340 -28.86 6.03 -4.43
CA GLU A 340 -28.62 5.57 -5.79
C GLU A 340 -27.34 4.77 -5.93
N SER A 341 -26.19 5.34 -5.54
CA SER A 341 -24.87 4.74 -5.79
C SER A 341 -24.65 3.47 -4.98
N LEU A 342 -25.00 3.51 -3.70
CA LEU A 342 -24.81 2.38 -2.79
C LEU A 342 -25.65 1.16 -3.18
N PRO A 343 -26.97 1.27 -3.43
CA PRO A 343 -27.78 0.15 -3.92
C PRO A 343 -27.27 -0.44 -5.22
N TRP A 344 -26.81 0.41 -6.15
CA TRP A 344 -26.25 -0.04 -7.42
C TRP A 344 -24.98 -0.86 -7.22
N ALA A 345 -24.02 -0.40 -6.39
CA ALA A 345 -22.79 -1.11 -6.11
C ALA A 345 -23.04 -2.47 -5.43
N ILE A 346 -24.03 -2.53 -4.53
CA ILE A 346 -24.46 -3.77 -3.87
C ILE A 346 -25.08 -4.73 -4.90
N GLU A 347 -25.93 -4.24 -5.81
CA GLU A 347 -26.54 -5.06 -6.86
C GLU A 347 -25.47 -5.67 -7.78
N MET A 348 -24.52 -4.86 -8.26
CA MET A 348 -23.43 -5.34 -9.11
C MET A 348 -22.56 -6.38 -8.39
N SER A 349 -22.26 -6.16 -7.11
CA SER A 349 -21.56 -7.12 -6.26
C SER A 349 -22.34 -8.44 -6.14
N GLY A 350 -23.67 -8.38 -5.96
CA GLY A 350 -24.56 -9.54 -5.87
C GLY A 350 -24.60 -10.38 -7.16
N GLN A 351 -24.56 -9.72 -8.35
CA GLN A 351 -24.46 -10.41 -9.63
C GLN A 351 -23.12 -11.19 -9.74
N ASN A 352 -22.00 -10.55 -9.36
CA ASN A 352 -20.69 -11.19 -9.36
C ASN A 352 -20.59 -12.30 -8.30
N ARG A 353 -21.24 -12.13 -7.14
CA ARG A 353 -21.33 -13.19 -6.12
C ARG A 353 -22.04 -14.42 -6.65
N THR A 354 -23.15 -14.23 -7.35
CA THR A 354 -23.89 -15.33 -7.99
C THR A 354 -23.03 -16.06 -9.01
N LEU A 355 -22.29 -15.30 -9.83
CA LEU A 355 -21.36 -15.85 -10.80
C LEU A 355 -20.25 -16.67 -10.11
N ALA A 356 -19.57 -16.09 -9.13
CA ALA A 356 -18.49 -16.74 -8.37
C ALA A 356 -18.97 -18.06 -7.73
N GLN A 357 -20.15 -18.05 -7.12
CA GLN A 357 -20.76 -19.26 -6.57
C GLN A 357 -21.03 -20.34 -7.64
N GLY A 358 -21.46 -19.92 -8.83
CA GLY A 358 -21.70 -20.85 -9.96
C GLY A 358 -20.44 -21.59 -10.38
N PHE A 359 -19.25 -20.97 -10.22
CA PHE A 359 -17.94 -21.56 -10.51
C PHE A 359 -17.26 -22.19 -9.29
N GLY A 360 -17.85 -22.05 -8.10
CA GLY A 360 -17.27 -22.60 -6.86
C GLY A 360 -16.08 -21.84 -6.32
N VAL A 361 -15.93 -20.55 -6.68
CA VAL A 361 -14.86 -19.65 -6.20
C VAL A 361 -15.41 -18.61 -5.23
N GLU A 362 -14.53 -18.07 -4.38
CA GLU A 362 -14.87 -16.98 -3.47
C GLU A 362 -15.02 -15.66 -4.24
N LEU A 363 -15.90 -14.75 -3.78
CA LEU A 363 -15.90 -13.36 -4.26
C LEU A 363 -15.13 -12.49 -3.27
N VAL A 364 -14.12 -11.74 -3.75
CA VAL A 364 -13.33 -10.80 -2.94
C VAL A 364 -13.25 -9.44 -3.66
N ALA A 365 -12.85 -8.40 -2.93
CA ALA A 365 -12.59 -7.10 -3.54
C ALA A 365 -11.08 -6.81 -3.54
N TYR A 366 -10.50 -6.62 -4.74
CA TYR A 366 -9.09 -6.19 -4.87
C TYR A 366 -8.92 -4.69 -4.62
N GLU A 367 -9.96 -3.91 -4.85
CA GLU A 367 -10.11 -2.48 -4.55
C GLU A 367 -11.59 -2.19 -4.25
N GLY A 368 -11.87 -1.09 -3.59
CA GLY A 368 -13.25 -0.65 -3.38
C GLY A 368 -13.36 0.57 -2.49
N GLY A 369 -14.58 1.04 -2.32
CA GLY A 369 -14.91 2.25 -1.58
C GLY A 369 -15.61 3.28 -2.46
N HIS A 370 -15.51 4.58 -2.11
CA HIS A 370 -16.08 5.62 -2.96
C HIS A 370 -15.22 5.90 -4.21
N HIS A 371 -15.87 6.37 -5.28
CA HIS A 371 -15.21 6.78 -6.54
C HIS A 371 -15.53 8.25 -6.89
N LEU A 372 -15.57 9.14 -5.88
CA LEU A 372 -15.81 10.57 -6.11
C LEU A 372 -14.57 11.23 -6.70
N ALA A 373 -14.51 11.28 -8.02
CA ALA A 373 -13.42 11.86 -8.78
C ALA A 373 -13.93 12.43 -10.11
N ALA A 374 -13.37 13.55 -10.52
CA ALA A 374 -13.65 14.20 -11.81
C ALA A 374 -12.33 14.70 -12.45
N PRO A 375 -11.37 13.79 -12.75
CA PRO A 375 -10.01 14.15 -13.16
C PRO A 375 -9.95 14.87 -14.51
N GLN A 376 -11.03 14.82 -15.32
CA GLN A 376 -11.17 15.54 -16.57
C GLN A 376 -11.38 17.05 -16.37
N LEU A 377 -11.78 17.48 -15.16
CA LEU A 377 -12.00 18.89 -14.84
C LEU A 377 -10.70 19.60 -14.47
N PRO A 378 -10.61 20.93 -14.68
CA PRO A 378 -9.50 21.70 -14.16
C PRO A 378 -9.31 21.54 -12.65
N ALA A 379 -8.09 21.52 -12.16
CA ALA A 379 -7.81 21.37 -10.73
C ALA A 379 -8.45 22.45 -9.83
N SER A 380 -8.86 23.57 -10.39
CA SER A 380 -9.55 24.66 -9.69
C SER A 380 -11.08 24.56 -9.76
N ASP A 381 -11.64 23.48 -10.31
CA ASP A 381 -13.10 23.34 -10.40
C ASP A 381 -13.69 23.08 -9.01
N PRO A 382 -14.78 23.81 -8.60
CA PRO A 382 -15.39 23.66 -7.28
C PRO A 382 -15.92 22.26 -6.95
N VAL A 383 -16.17 21.42 -7.95
CA VAL A 383 -16.62 20.02 -7.75
C VAL A 383 -15.59 19.22 -6.93
N HIS A 384 -14.29 19.52 -7.08
CA HIS A 384 -13.27 18.86 -6.27
C HIS A 384 -13.40 19.20 -4.78
N ASP A 385 -13.68 20.47 -4.46
CA ASP A 385 -13.90 20.91 -3.07
C ASP A 385 -15.14 20.25 -2.48
N LEU A 386 -16.24 20.14 -3.24
CA LEU A 386 -17.45 19.43 -2.83
C LEU A 386 -17.14 17.94 -2.55
N PHE A 387 -16.43 17.25 -3.43
CA PHE A 387 -16.04 15.86 -3.22
C PHE A 387 -15.15 15.69 -1.99
N HIS A 388 -14.20 16.59 -1.77
CA HIS A 388 -13.35 16.56 -0.58
C HIS A 388 -14.14 16.79 0.71
N GLU A 389 -15.14 17.67 0.70
CA GLU A 389 -16.05 17.90 1.82
C GLU A 389 -16.89 16.66 2.12
N VAL A 390 -17.53 16.08 1.11
CA VAL A 390 -18.36 14.87 1.20
C VAL A 390 -17.54 13.69 1.75
N VAL A 391 -16.32 13.50 1.28
CA VAL A 391 -15.45 12.40 1.71
C VAL A 391 -15.01 12.54 3.18
N ARG A 392 -14.85 13.77 3.69
CA ARG A 392 -14.54 14.02 5.11
C ARG A 392 -15.77 13.99 6.02
N HIS A 393 -16.98 14.01 5.47
CA HIS A 393 -18.19 14.11 6.25
C HIS A 393 -18.44 12.86 7.12
N PRO A 394 -18.92 12.99 8.37
CA PRO A 394 -19.24 11.84 9.23
C PRO A 394 -20.16 10.81 8.58
N GLU A 395 -21.17 11.26 7.84
CA GLU A 395 -22.13 10.39 7.15
C GLU A 395 -21.46 9.50 6.07
N MET A 396 -20.32 9.91 5.48
CA MET A 396 -19.56 9.04 4.57
C MET A 396 -19.04 7.81 5.32
N GLY A 397 -18.66 7.95 6.60
CA GLY A 397 -18.31 6.80 7.43
C GLY A 397 -19.49 5.84 7.66
N GLU A 398 -20.70 6.38 7.84
CA GLU A 398 -21.94 5.57 7.94
C GLU A 398 -22.23 4.84 6.63
N ILE A 399 -22.07 5.52 5.48
CA ILE A 399 -22.21 4.91 4.15
C ILE A 399 -21.21 3.76 3.96
N TYR A 400 -19.96 3.93 4.39
CA TYR A 400 -18.97 2.85 4.39
C TYR A 400 -19.39 1.67 5.27
N GLY A 401 -19.91 1.95 6.48
CA GLY A 401 -20.43 0.92 7.38
C GLY A 401 -21.57 0.12 6.74
N ASP A 402 -22.56 0.81 6.15
CA ASP A 402 -23.69 0.18 5.44
C ASP A 402 -23.21 -0.65 4.24
N PHE A 403 -22.22 -0.13 3.49
CA PHE A 403 -21.66 -0.84 2.33
C PHE A 403 -20.94 -2.12 2.73
N LEU A 404 -20.08 -2.05 3.75
CA LEU A 404 -19.31 -3.20 4.24
C LEU A 404 -20.24 -4.26 4.86
N ALA A 405 -21.27 -3.84 5.61
CA ALA A 405 -22.28 -4.77 6.13
C ALA A 405 -23.03 -5.48 4.98
N ALA A 406 -23.41 -4.74 3.93
CA ALA A 406 -24.04 -5.35 2.76
C ALA A 406 -23.11 -6.29 1.99
N TRP A 407 -21.81 -5.99 1.94
CA TRP A 407 -20.79 -6.89 1.39
C TRP A 407 -20.74 -8.23 2.14
N ASP A 408 -20.76 -8.18 3.48
CA ASP A 408 -20.81 -9.38 4.32
C ASP A 408 -22.11 -10.17 4.12
N ASP A 409 -23.26 -9.48 4.08
CA ASP A 409 -24.58 -10.09 3.86
C ASP A 409 -24.68 -10.81 2.51
N LEU A 410 -23.99 -10.32 1.48
CA LEU A 410 -23.85 -11.00 0.18
C LEU A 410 -22.95 -12.25 0.27
N GLY A 411 -22.20 -12.42 1.36
CA GLY A 411 -21.17 -13.44 1.50
C GLY A 411 -19.91 -13.10 0.72
N GLY A 412 -19.56 -11.82 0.63
CA GLY A 412 -18.26 -11.35 0.17
C GLY A 412 -17.17 -11.75 1.14
N GLY A 413 -15.99 -12.07 0.61
CA GLY A 413 -14.81 -12.37 1.40
C GLY A 413 -13.96 -11.11 1.65
N THR A 414 -12.63 -11.28 1.61
CA THR A 414 -11.68 -10.17 1.82
C THR A 414 -12.03 -8.94 1.00
N PHE A 415 -12.09 -7.78 1.67
CA PHE A 415 -12.31 -6.48 1.04
C PHE A 415 -11.07 -5.60 1.21
N VAL A 416 -10.42 -5.21 0.10
CA VAL A 416 -9.32 -4.26 0.10
C VAL A 416 -9.87 -2.87 -0.24
N ASN A 417 -9.71 -1.91 0.66
CA ASN A 417 -10.10 -0.53 0.40
C ASN A 417 -9.02 0.21 -0.41
N PHE A 418 -9.42 0.99 -1.38
CA PHE A 418 -8.53 1.88 -2.14
C PHE A 418 -8.72 3.32 -1.66
N THR A 419 -7.70 3.99 -1.12
CA THR A 419 -6.36 3.59 -0.78
C THR A 419 -6.03 3.98 0.66
N PHE A 420 -4.83 3.67 1.17
CA PHE A 420 -4.51 3.80 2.60
C PHE A 420 -4.27 5.26 3.03
N CYS A 421 -3.18 5.89 2.55
CA CYS A 421 -2.77 7.22 2.99
C CYS A 421 -2.20 8.04 1.83
N GLY A 422 -2.72 9.23 1.64
CA GLY A 422 -2.26 10.16 0.62
C GLY A 422 -3.18 11.36 0.49
N ARG A 423 -2.66 12.46 -0.05
CA ARG A 423 -3.40 13.71 -0.16
C ARG A 423 -4.57 13.63 -1.11
N PHE A 424 -5.61 14.36 -0.79
CA PHE A 424 -6.68 14.64 -1.72
C PHE A 424 -6.21 15.60 -2.82
N SER A 425 -6.66 15.36 -4.03
CA SER A 425 -6.30 16.14 -5.20
C SER A 425 -7.46 16.16 -6.21
N HIS A 426 -7.30 16.90 -7.31
CA HIS A 426 -8.27 16.87 -8.41
C HIS A 426 -8.37 15.49 -9.09
N PHE A 427 -7.40 14.58 -8.87
CA PHE A 427 -7.49 13.20 -9.34
C PHE A 427 -8.35 12.31 -8.43
N GLY A 428 -8.76 12.81 -7.27
CA GLY A 428 -9.65 12.14 -6.34
C GLY A 428 -9.21 12.26 -4.88
N ALA A 429 -10.10 11.85 -3.99
CA ALA A 429 -9.94 11.85 -2.53
C ALA A 429 -9.91 10.41 -1.99
N TRP A 430 -9.16 9.53 -2.65
CA TRP A 430 -9.19 8.09 -2.49
C TRP A 430 -8.80 7.60 -1.09
N SER A 431 -7.75 8.23 -0.53
CA SER A 431 -7.11 7.75 0.69
C SER A 431 -8.02 7.86 1.91
N VAL A 432 -7.95 6.85 2.76
CA VAL A 432 -8.66 6.82 4.06
C VAL A 432 -8.09 7.91 4.98
N LEU A 433 -6.77 8.08 4.95
CA LEU A 433 -6.02 9.11 5.66
C LEU A 433 -5.36 10.08 4.66
N GLU A 434 -5.40 11.37 4.96
CA GLU A 434 -4.67 12.37 4.17
C GLU A 434 -3.19 12.44 4.57
N TRP A 435 -2.86 12.12 5.84
CA TRP A 435 -1.51 11.96 6.38
C TRP A 435 -1.50 10.95 7.53
N ILE A 436 -0.34 10.36 7.79
CA ILE A 436 -0.24 9.18 8.65
C ILE A 436 -0.60 9.41 10.13
N THR A 437 -0.39 10.62 10.65
CA THR A 437 -0.72 10.99 12.04
C THR A 437 -2.08 11.68 12.17
N GLN A 438 -2.89 11.67 11.12
CA GLN A 438 -4.26 12.20 11.15
C GLN A 438 -5.08 11.47 12.22
N PRO A 439 -5.94 12.17 12.99
CA PRO A 439 -6.95 11.50 13.80
C PRO A 439 -7.79 10.55 12.96
N THR A 440 -8.26 9.47 13.57
CA THR A 440 -9.13 8.48 12.90
C THR A 440 -10.27 9.17 12.16
N THR A 441 -10.33 8.95 10.85
CA THR A 441 -11.38 9.51 9.99
C THR A 441 -12.67 8.69 10.11
N PRO A 442 -13.85 9.24 9.75
CA PRO A 442 -15.10 8.47 9.74
C PRO A 442 -15.03 7.20 8.89
N ARG A 443 -14.36 7.25 7.73
CA ARG A 443 -14.14 6.09 6.86
C ARG A 443 -13.21 5.06 7.48
N GLU A 444 -12.10 5.51 8.09
CA GLU A 444 -11.20 4.60 8.80
C GLU A 444 -11.91 3.90 9.96
N ALA A 445 -12.72 4.64 10.73
CA ALA A 445 -13.49 4.06 11.83
C ALA A 445 -14.44 2.94 11.34
N ALA A 446 -15.10 3.13 10.19
CA ALA A 446 -15.94 2.10 9.59
C ALA A 446 -15.15 0.87 9.14
N LEU A 447 -14.00 1.06 8.50
CA LEU A 447 -13.11 -0.03 8.08
C LEU A 447 -12.57 -0.81 9.28
N LEU A 448 -12.13 -0.13 10.33
CA LEU A 448 -11.62 -0.76 11.55
C LEU A 448 -12.73 -1.53 12.29
N ALA A 449 -13.94 -0.98 12.34
CA ALA A 449 -15.09 -1.66 12.93
C ALA A 449 -15.43 -2.94 12.16
N HIS A 450 -15.39 -2.91 10.82
CA HIS A 450 -15.59 -4.07 9.95
C HIS A 450 -14.47 -5.10 10.12
N ALA A 451 -13.22 -4.67 10.27
CA ALA A 451 -12.08 -5.56 10.53
C ALA A 451 -12.13 -6.29 11.89
N GLY A 452 -13.18 -6.05 12.68
CA GLY A 452 -13.43 -6.76 13.92
C GLY A 452 -13.15 -5.96 15.20
N GLY A 453 -12.68 -4.72 15.08
CA GLY A 453 -12.45 -3.82 16.23
C GLY A 453 -11.38 -4.30 17.22
N GLU A 454 -11.00 -5.56 17.15
CA GLU A 454 -9.92 -6.13 17.92
C GLU A 454 -8.63 -6.04 17.12
N THR A 455 -7.68 -5.31 17.65
CA THR A 455 -6.28 -5.35 17.22
C THR A 455 -5.71 -6.73 17.58
N VAL A 456 -6.21 -7.76 16.90
CA VAL A 456 -5.54 -9.06 16.95
C VAL A 456 -4.25 -8.84 16.18
N SER A 457 -3.11 -8.92 16.88
CA SER A 457 -1.84 -9.09 16.19
C SER A 457 -2.02 -10.27 15.21
N PRO A 458 -2.02 -10.05 13.90
CA PRO A 458 -2.24 -11.13 12.93
C PRO A 458 -1.17 -12.23 13.08
N CYS A 459 -0.09 -11.98 13.79
CA CYS A 459 1.03 -12.88 14.01
C CYS A 459 0.71 -14.08 14.92
N GLY A 460 -0.38 -14.06 15.67
CA GLY A 460 -0.75 -15.19 16.54
C GLY A 460 0.30 -15.58 17.59
N VAL A 461 1.40 -14.82 17.70
CA VAL A 461 2.40 -15.00 18.74
C VAL A 461 1.93 -14.20 19.94
N PRO A 462 1.66 -14.84 21.09
CA PRO A 462 1.39 -14.10 22.31
C PRO A 462 2.59 -13.18 22.55
N CYS A 463 2.39 -11.87 22.44
CA CYS A 463 3.36 -10.90 22.92
C CYS A 463 2.98 -10.63 24.38
N PRO A 464 3.71 -11.15 25.33
CA PRO A 464 3.38 -10.95 26.76
C PRO A 464 3.36 -9.48 27.16
N ALA A 465 3.98 -8.63 26.35
CA ALA A 465 4.05 -7.19 26.58
C ALA A 465 2.99 -6.38 25.82
N ASP A 466 2.17 -7.04 24.99
CA ASP A 466 1.07 -6.44 24.23
C ASP A 466 -0.25 -6.71 24.97
N LEU A 467 -0.53 -5.91 25.99
CA LEU A 467 -1.69 -6.11 26.86
C LEU A 467 -3.02 -5.63 26.26
N ASP A 468 -2.98 -4.85 25.17
CA ASP A 468 -4.17 -4.39 24.45
C ASP A 468 -4.31 -5.02 23.04
N GLY A 469 -3.38 -5.90 22.66
CA GLY A 469 -3.45 -6.65 21.40
C GLY A 469 -3.09 -5.83 20.16
N ASN A 470 -2.43 -4.65 20.32
CA ASN A 470 -2.10 -3.77 19.19
C ASN A 470 -0.77 -4.12 18.49
N GLY A 471 -0.07 -5.16 18.92
CA GLY A 471 1.20 -5.62 18.36
C GLY A 471 2.43 -4.85 18.86
N ILE A 472 2.30 -3.97 19.85
CA ILE A 472 3.38 -3.11 20.34
C ILE A 472 3.41 -3.10 21.87
N GLY A 473 4.49 -3.60 22.47
CA GLY A 473 4.77 -3.40 23.90
C GLY A 473 5.19 -1.94 24.16
N ALA A 474 4.29 -1.09 24.65
CA ALA A 474 4.53 0.36 24.76
C ALA A 474 4.34 0.91 26.17
N GLY A 475 4.68 2.20 26.35
CA GLY A 475 4.62 2.91 27.64
C GLY A 475 3.23 2.95 28.31
N ALA A 476 2.14 2.78 27.54
CA ALA A 476 0.79 2.65 28.07
C ALA A 476 0.66 1.43 28.99
N TYR A 477 1.33 0.31 28.66
CA TYR A 477 1.31 -0.94 29.44
C TYR A 477 2.13 -0.85 30.72
N LEU A 478 3.22 -0.10 30.71
CA LEU A 478 3.93 0.22 31.94
C LEU A 478 2.98 0.92 32.94
N GLY A 479 2.16 1.83 32.42
CA GLY A 479 1.12 2.49 33.23
C GLY A 479 0.07 1.50 33.77
N GLN A 480 -0.43 0.61 32.95
CA GLN A 480 -1.39 -0.42 33.36
C GLN A 480 -0.78 -1.42 34.35
N MET A 481 0.44 -1.89 34.10
CA MET A 481 1.17 -2.78 35.00
C MET A 481 1.44 -2.12 36.36
N LEU A 482 1.82 -0.85 36.38
CA LEU A 482 2.03 -0.10 37.62
C LEU A 482 0.73 0.10 38.44
N ILE A 483 -0.40 0.25 37.77
CA ILE A 483 -1.73 0.32 38.41
C ILE A 483 -2.14 -1.05 38.98
N ALA A 484 -1.79 -2.15 38.30
CA ALA A 484 -2.11 -3.51 38.71
C ALA A 484 -1.07 -4.13 39.67
N TRP A 485 -0.07 -3.40 40.09
CA TRP A 485 1.05 -3.90 40.88
C TRP A 485 0.61 -4.53 42.21
N GLY A 486 0.96 -5.78 42.41
CA GLY A 486 0.65 -6.56 43.63
C GLY A 486 -0.07 -7.90 43.29
N PRO A 487 -0.67 -8.55 44.29
CA PRO A 487 -1.41 -9.79 44.10
C PRO A 487 -2.53 -9.61 43.06
N VAL A 488 -2.63 -10.58 42.12
CA VAL A 488 -3.67 -10.58 41.10
C VAL A 488 -5.04 -10.69 41.76
N VAL A 489 -5.87 -9.67 41.55
CA VAL A 489 -7.29 -9.68 41.90
C VAL A 489 -8.11 -9.70 40.61
N ASP A 490 -9.37 -10.11 40.68
CA ASP A 490 -10.23 -10.26 39.51
C ASP A 490 -10.06 -9.09 38.51
N GLY A 491 -9.58 -9.39 37.31
CA GLY A 491 -9.40 -8.48 36.18
C GLY A 491 -7.95 -8.01 35.89
N ALA A 492 -6.95 -8.32 36.72
CA ALA A 492 -5.56 -7.93 36.52
C ALA A 492 -4.68 -9.01 35.84
N ILE A 493 -5.27 -10.08 35.37
CA ILE A 493 -4.58 -11.28 34.81
C ILE A 493 -3.68 -10.92 33.60
N ALA A 494 -4.06 -9.94 32.82
CA ALA A 494 -3.28 -9.52 31.64
C ALA A 494 -1.91 -8.90 31.97
N ALA A 495 -1.70 -8.38 33.16
CA ALA A 495 -0.44 -7.77 33.60
C ALA A 495 0.49 -8.73 34.38
N ASP A 496 0.00 -9.92 34.75
CA ASP A 496 0.75 -11.04 35.33
C ASP A 496 1.34 -11.88 34.17
N LEU A 497 2.50 -11.47 33.69
CA LEU A 497 3.10 -12.01 32.47
C LEU A 497 3.80 -13.36 32.69
N ASP A 498 4.24 -13.64 33.92
CA ASP A 498 4.86 -14.92 34.26
C ASP A 498 3.89 -15.92 34.91
N GLY A 499 2.66 -15.49 35.21
CA GLY A 499 1.59 -16.34 35.72
C GLY A 499 1.79 -16.77 37.18
N ASP A 500 2.59 -16.04 37.96
CA ASP A 500 2.88 -16.38 39.36
C ASP A 500 1.79 -15.91 40.35
N GLY A 501 0.81 -15.15 39.86
CA GLY A 501 -0.29 -14.59 40.63
C GLY A 501 0.02 -13.25 41.29
N VAL A 502 1.15 -12.62 40.94
CA VAL A 502 1.56 -11.32 41.46
C VAL A 502 2.15 -10.46 40.36
N VAL A 503 1.52 -9.34 40.03
CA VAL A 503 2.12 -8.36 39.12
C VAL A 503 3.29 -7.67 39.83
N GLY A 504 4.52 -7.95 39.37
CA GLY A 504 5.75 -7.55 40.08
C GLY A 504 6.95 -7.25 39.19
N GLY A 505 8.15 -7.35 39.80
CA GLY A 505 9.40 -7.05 39.10
C GLY A 505 9.76 -8.02 37.98
N ALA A 506 9.29 -9.27 38.04
CA ALA A 506 9.51 -10.26 37.00
C ALA A 506 8.70 -9.93 35.73
N ASP A 507 7.42 -9.54 35.91
CA ASP A 507 6.55 -9.09 34.83
C ASP A 507 7.07 -7.81 34.18
N LEU A 508 7.53 -6.86 35.00
CA LEU A 508 8.18 -5.65 34.49
C LEU A 508 9.44 -5.98 33.68
N GLY A 509 10.21 -6.97 34.12
CA GLY A 509 11.37 -7.46 33.36
C GLY A 509 10.97 -8.04 32.02
N GLN A 510 9.91 -8.84 31.94
CA GLN A 510 9.37 -9.39 30.69
C GLN A 510 8.83 -8.27 29.77
N LEU A 511 8.08 -7.31 30.33
CA LEU A 511 7.60 -6.14 29.59
C LEU A 511 8.77 -5.35 28.97
N LEU A 512 9.82 -5.09 29.73
CA LEU A 512 10.98 -4.32 29.27
C LEU A 512 11.82 -5.09 28.23
N LEU A 513 11.91 -6.42 28.34
CA LEU A 513 12.59 -7.27 27.35
C LEU A 513 11.82 -7.34 26.02
N ALA A 514 10.50 -7.21 26.08
CA ALA A 514 9.61 -7.23 24.93
C ALA A 514 9.17 -5.80 24.50
N TRP A 515 9.87 -4.77 24.99
CA TRP A 515 9.54 -3.38 24.71
C TRP A 515 9.73 -3.05 23.22
N GLY A 516 8.71 -2.47 22.60
CA GLY A 516 8.70 -2.15 21.18
C GLY A 516 7.75 -3.05 20.40
N VAL A 517 8.03 -3.22 19.12
CA VAL A 517 7.25 -4.15 18.28
C VAL A 517 7.38 -5.56 18.84
N CYS A 518 6.26 -6.25 19.05
CA CYS A 518 6.24 -7.59 19.59
C CYS A 518 7.15 -8.54 18.80
N PRO A 519 7.93 -9.41 19.44
CA PRO A 519 8.76 -10.38 18.74
C PRO A 519 7.88 -11.30 17.90
N ARG A 520 8.33 -11.61 16.73
CA ARG A 520 7.67 -12.35 15.64
C ARG A 520 7.84 -13.84 15.82
#